data_4bde1b25e08846379bb5d63ce98e74be
#
_entry.id   4bde1b25e08846379bb5d63ce98e74be
#
_cell.length_a   1.000
_cell.length_b   1.000
_cell.length_c   1.000
_cell.angle_alpha   90.00
_cell.angle_beta   90.00
_cell.angle_gamma   90.00
#
_symmetry.space_group_name_H-M   'P 1'
#
loop_
_entity.id
_entity.type
_entity.pdbx_description
1 polymer ?
#
loop_
_entity_poly.entity_id
_entity_poly.type
_entity_poly.pdbx_seq_one_letter_code
_entity_poly.pdbx_strand_id
1 'polypeptide(L)'
;MMHAQENPDLKGTACVPVKSVTEDSLAFKAGERMDFVLHYQWGAINTDVGHATVTLDTLTFNGQKSFLCSAYGKTTRMFDLFFKVREDFKSWFTCDGLKPLKFTRDTYEGGYEAKNTYIYDWNDAEPHILADVYSSKRGMKSMEIPLTPCTFDLPALFFFARNMDFDVIEPGKKYPMTFAIDDDVFNVYFILYGRETVKVKGLGTVRTIKFAAKLLEGEVFKGEEDMLIWVTDDMNRLPVLFEAPLLVGTATGRMTDYGGLKYPFDALVKNKRR
;
A
#
# COMPACT_ATOMS: atom_id res chain seq x y z
N MET A 1 -22.31 10.58 -9.20
CA MET A 1 -21.72 9.63 -10.16
C MET A 1 -20.43 10.25 -10.62
N MET A 2 -19.32 9.87 -10.04
CA MET A 2 -18.00 10.25 -10.55
C MET A 2 -17.58 9.15 -11.51
N HIS A 3 -17.57 9.45 -12.80
CA HIS A 3 -16.93 8.60 -13.78
C HIS A 3 -15.43 8.74 -13.57
N ALA A 4 -14.74 7.65 -13.22
CA ALA A 4 -13.30 7.60 -13.26
C ALA A 4 -12.86 8.06 -14.66
N GLN A 5 -12.12 9.18 -14.74
CA GLN A 5 -11.48 9.58 -15.99
C GLN A 5 -10.44 8.50 -16.32
N GLU A 6 -10.80 7.61 -17.24
CA GLU A 6 -9.86 6.66 -17.82
C GLU A 6 -8.71 7.47 -18.45
N ASN A 7 -7.51 7.27 -17.94
CA ASN A 7 -6.33 7.80 -18.61
C ASN A 7 -6.13 6.99 -19.91
N PRO A 8 -6.37 7.56 -21.10
CA PRO A 8 -6.31 6.83 -22.37
C PRO A 8 -4.94 6.22 -22.66
N ASP A 9 -3.87 6.74 -22.04
CA ASP A 9 -2.49 6.25 -22.22
C ASP A 9 -2.22 4.92 -21.50
N LEU A 10 -3.15 4.44 -20.66
CA LEU A 10 -2.98 3.22 -19.85
C LEU A 10 -3.87 2.05 -20.30
N LYS A 11 -4.73 2.22 -21.30
CA LYS A 11 -5.58 1.14 -21.82
C LYS A 11 -4.74 0.05 -22.47
N GLY A 12 -4.88 -1.19 -21.96
CA GLY A 12 -4.26 -2.38 -22.56
C GLY A 12 -2.77 -2.57 -22.27
N THR A 13 -2.18 -1.80 -21.34
CA THR A 13 -0.78 -1.99 -20.92
C THR A 13 -0.64 -3.15 -19.93
N ALA A 14 0.46 -3.91 -20.05
CA ALA A 14 0.82 -4.94 -19.08
C ALA A 14 1.07 -4.33 -17.69
N CYS A 15 0.93 -5.14 -16.62
CA CYS A 15 1.33 -4.75 -15.27
C CYS A 15 2.75 -4.17 -15.23
N VAL A 16 3.03 -3.37 -14.17
CA VAL A 16 4.39 -2.95 -13.88
C VAL A 16 5.34 -4.17 -13.89
N PRO A 17 6.53 -4.06 -14.48
CA PRO A 17 7.49 -5.17 -14.49
C PRO A 17 7.87 -5.58 -13.06
N VAL A 18 7.79 -6.87 -12.77
CA VAL A 18 8.22 -7.47 -11.51
C VAL A 18 9.26 -8.54 -11.76
N LYS A 19 10.14 -8.75 -10.79
CA LYS A 19 10.99 -9.94 -10.73
C LYS A 19 10.10 -11.18 -10.53
N SER A 20 10.69 -12.35 -10.55
CA SER A 20 9.94 -13.58 -10.24
C SER A 20 9.16 -13.40 -8.93
N VAL A 21 7.88 -13.75 -8.93
CA VAL A 21 6.98 -13.69 -7.76
C VAL A 21 6.66 -15.10 -7.24
N THR A 22 7.65 -15.97 -7.21
CA THR A 22 7.58 -17.26 -6.50
C THR A 22 7.96 -17.04 -5.04
N GLU A 23 7.42 -17.83 -4.12
CA GLU A 23 7.64 -17.66 -2.67
C GLU A 23 9.15 -17.52 -2.32
N ASP A 24 10.01 -18.31 -2.97
CA ASP A 24 11.46 -18.27 -2.73
C ASP A 24 12.14 -16.99 -3.24
N SER A 25 11.58 -16.31 -4.25
CA SER A 25 12.16 -15.12 -4.87
C SER A 25 11.66 -13.80 -4.29
N LEU A 26 10.61 -13.83 -3.47
CA LEU A 26 9.99 -12.62 -2.91
C LEU A 26 10.96 -11.80 -2.05
N ALA A 27 10.76 -10.50 -2.00
CA ALA A 27 11.49 -9.56 -1.14
C ALA A 27 11.18 -9.71 0.36
N PHE A 28 10.30 -10.62 0.76
CA PHE A 28 9.79 -10.79 2.12
C PHE A 28 9.49 -12.26 2.42
N LYS A 29 9.17 -12.55 3.68
CA LYS A 29 8.70 -13.85 4.16
C LYS A 29 7.66 -13.68 5.27
N ALA A 30 6.97 -14.75 5.62
CA ALA A 30 6.11 -14.79 6.80
C ALA A 30 6.88 -14.47 8.09
N GLY A 31 6.22 -13.86 9.05
CA GLY A 31 6.80 -13.35 10.28
C GLY A 31 7.38 -11.93 10.16
N GLU A 32 7.25 -11.29 8.99
CA GLU A 32 7.67 -9.88 8.82
C GLU A 32 6.70 -8.94 9.54
N ARG A 33 7.28 -7.92 10.20
CA ARG A 33 6.55 -6.84 10.87
C ARG A 33 7.24 -5.51 10.58
N MET A 34 6.44 -4.48 10.35
CA MET A 34 6.88 -3.10 10.15
C MET A 34 6.02 -2.16 10.98
N ASP A 35 6.64 -1.26 11.74
CA ASP A 35 5.96 -0.23 12.51
C ASP A 35 6.26 1.15 11.96
N PHE A 36 5.23 1.96 11.87
CA PHE A 36 5.29 3.32 11.33
C PHE A 36 4.76 4.33 12.33
N VAL A 37 5.36 5.51 12.31
CA VAL A 37 4.79 6.73 12.91
C VAL A 37 4.26 7.61 11.80
N LEU A 38 3.03 8.07 11.96
CA LEU A 38 2.36 9.00 11.07
C LEU A 38 2.53 10.42 11.60
N HIS A 39 3.02 11.30 10.76
CA HIS A 39 3.29 12.70 11.06
C HIS A 39 2.43 13.59 10.18
N TYR A 40 1.91 14.67 10.73
CA TYR A 40 1.10 15.63 10.02
C TYR A 40 1.68 17.03 10.12
N GLN A 41 1.72 17.71 8.97
CA GLN A 41 2.21 19.07 8.85
C GLN A 41 1.21 19.97 8.13
N TRP A 42 0.79 21.05 8.80
CA TRP A 42 -0.03 22.10 8.23
C TRP A 42 0.12 23.40 9.01
N GLY A 43 0.61 24.44 8.35
CA GLY A 43 0.87 25.72 9.01
C GLY A 43 1.80 25.58 10.21
N ALA A 44 1.33 25.94 11.40
CA ALA A 44 2.07 25.78 12.65
C ALA A 44 1.96 24.37 13.27
N ILE A 45 1.10 23.50 12.74
CA ILE A 45 0.94 22.12 13.21
C ILE A 45 2.04 21.28 12.55
N ASN A 46 2.87 20.64 13.38
CA ASN A 46 3.98 19.80 12.96
C ASN A 46 4.21 18.74 14.05
N THR A 47 3.46 17.62 13.97
CA THR A 47 3.40 16.65 15.07
C THR A 47 3.12 15.21 14.60
N ASP A 48 3.55 14.25 15.43
CA ASP A 48 3.21 12.84 15.25
C ASP A 48 1.75 12.62 15.67
N VAL A 49 0.93 12.15 14.73
CA VAL A 49 -0.54 12.05 14.90
C VAL A 49 -1.02 10.62 15.07
N GLY A 50 -0.22 9.63 14.70
CA GLY A 50 -0.67 8.23 14.71
C GLY A 50 0.45 7.22 14.54
N HIS A 51 0.06 5.96 14.61
CA HIS A 51 0.92 4.81 14.40
C HIS A 51 0.22 3.82 13.49
N ALA A 52 1.01 3.10 12.69
CA ALA A 52 0.54 1.96 11.91
C ALA A 52 1.49 0.78 12.09
N THR A 53 0.94 -0.44 12.05
CA THR A 53 1.70 -1.69 12.07
C THR A 53 1.22 -2.56 10.92
N VAL A 54 2.17 -3.10 10.17
CA VAL A 54 1.92 -4.07 9.09
C VAL A 54 2.60 -5.38 9.45
N THR A 55 1.87 -6.48 9.42
CA THR A 55 2.39 -7.84 9.65
C THR A 55 2.07 -8.74 8.49
N LEU A 56 2.93 -9.73 8.24
CA LEU A 56 2.73 -10.76 7.23
C LEU A 56 2.90 -12.14 7.85
N ASP A 57 1.87 -12.95 7.78
CA ASP A 57 1.86 -14.33 8.22
C ASP A 57 1.50 -15.29 7.08
N THR A 58 1.59 -16.60 7.31
CA THR A 58 1.05 -17.62 6.40
C THR A 58 -0.06 -18.40 7.07
N LEU A 59 -1.03 -18.80 6.28
CA LEU A 59 -2.12 -19.68 6.69
C LEU A 59 -2.61 -20.53 5.51
N THR A 60 -3.49 -21.46 5.77
CA THR A 60 -4.22 -22.17 4.72
C THR A 60 -5.56 -21.48 4.49
N PHE A 61 -5.78 -20.96 3.28
CA PHE A 61 -7.04 -20.36 2.87
C PHE A 61 -7.64 -21.20 1.73
N ASN A 62 -8.86 -21.70 1.93
CA ASN A 62 -9.55 -22.60 0.96
C ASN A 62 -8.66 -23.78 0.47
N GLY A 63 -7.89 -24.41 1.39
CA GLY A 63 -7.00 -25.52 1.07
C GLY A 63 -5.65 -25.13 0.44
N GLN A 64 -5.40 -23.86 0.18
CA GLN A 64 -4.17 -23.36 -0.41
C GLN A 64 -3.34 -22.57 0.62
N LYS A 65 -2.01 -22.82 0.65
CA LYS A 65 -1.08 -22.00 1.41
C LYS A 65 -1.10 -20.56 0.88
N SER A 66 -1.31 -19.61 1.76
CA SER A 66 -1.50 -18.21 1.40
C SER A 66 -0.82 -17.31 2.41
N PHE A 67 -0.47 -16.11 2.01
CA PHE A 67 -0.10 -15.04 2.93
C PHE A 67 -1.36 -14.37 3.52
N LEU A 68 -1.23 -13.91 4.75
CA LEU A 68 -2.15 -12.98 5.42
C LEU A 68 -1.38 -11.73 5.79
N CYS A 69 -1.66 -10.64 5.11
CA CYS A 69 -1.25 -9.31 5.56
C CYS A 69 -2.31 -8.72 6.48
N SER A 70 -1.88 -8.19 7.64
CA SER A 70 -2.71 -7.37 8.51
C SER A 70 -2.04 -6.01 8.67
N ALA A 71 -2.77 -4.94 8.33
CA ALA A 71 -2.32 -3.56 8.48
C ALA A 71 -3.30 -2.81 9.37
N TYR A 72 -2.81 -2.35 10.51
CA TYR A 72 -3.61 -1.62 11.50
C TYR A 72 -3.03 -0.23 11.71
N GLY A 73 -3.88 0.80 11.61
CA GLY A 73 -3.53 2.19 11.82
C GLY A 73 -4.45 2.89 12.83
N LYS A 74 -3.88 3.77 13.63
CA LYS A 74 -4.67 4.59 14.56
C LYS A 74 -4.01 5.92 14.88
N THR A 75 -4.83 6.92 15.11
CA THR A 75 -4.40 8.20 15.69
C THR A 75 -4.08 8.07 17.19
N THR A 76 -3.22 8.97 17.69
CA THR A 76 -2.91 9.08 19.11
C THR A 76 -4.12 9.59 19.88
N ARG A 77 -4.18 9.30 21.20
CA ARG A 77 -5.28 9.77 22.07
C ARG A 77 -5.47 11.30 22.02
N MET A 78 -4.38 12.05 21.89
CA MET A 78 -4.44 13.49 21.82
C MET A 78 -5.04 13.96 20.49
N PHE A 79 -4.68 13.30 19.37
CA PHE A 79 -5.21 13.64 18.06
C PHE A 79 -6.66 13.18 17.86
N ASP A 80 -7.08 12.11 18.57
CA ASP A 80 -8.48 11.63 18.61
C ASP A 80 -9.49 12.70 19.06
N LEU A 81 -9.04 13.69 19.81
CA LEU A 81 -9.90 14.82 20.24
C LEU A 81 -10.28 15.75 19.08
N PHE A 82 -9.50 15.74 18.00
CA PHE A 82 -9.71 16.55 16.80
C PHE A 82 -10.23 15.73 15.63
N PHE A 83 -9.57 14.61 15.35
CA PHE A 83 -9.92 13.73 14.23
C PHE A 83 -9.47 12.29 14.53
N LYS A 84 -10.41 11.47 14.93
CA LYS A 84 -10.14 10.06 15.26
C LYS A 84 -10.09 9.23 13.99
N VAL A 85 -8.99 8.47 13.81
CA VAL A 85 -8.81 7.49 12.72
C VAL A 85 -8.53 6.10 13.28
N ARG A 86 -9.20 5.09 12.74
CA ARG A 86 -8.95 3.66 12.97
C ARG A 86 -9.05 2.95 11.64
N GLU A 87 -7.97 2.28 11.26
CA GLU A 87 -7.87 1.50 10.04
C GLU A 87 -7.52 0.05 10.38
N ASP A 88 -8.29 -0.89 9.90
CA ASP A 88 -7.98 -2.34 9.95
C ASP A 88 -8.16 -2.93 8.56
N PHE A 89 -7.04 -3.26 7.90
CA PHE A 89 -7.02 -3.89 6.59
C PHE A 89 -6.43 -5.28 6.72
N LYS A 90 -7.07 -6.27 6.10
CA LYS A 90 -6.52 -7.61 5.97
C LYS A 90 -6.65 -8.09 4.53
N SER A 91 -5.59 -8.68 4.02
CA SER A 91 -5.57 -9.27 2.69
C SER A 91 -4.98 -10.67 2.74
N TRP A 92 -5.68 -11.59 2.11
CA TRP A 92 -5.21 -12.95 1.85
C TRP A 92 -4.81 -13.03 0.39
N PHE A 93 -3.59 -13.45 0.10
CA PHE A 93 -3.10 -13.58 -1.26
C PHE A 93 -2.19 -14.80 -1.42
N THR A 94 -2.06 -15.31 -2.63
CA THR A 94 -1.27 -16.51 -2.92
C THR A 94 0.21 -16.30 -2.62
N CYS A 95 0.92 -17.36 -2.19
CA CYS A 95 2.37 -17.29 -1.98
C CYS A 95 3.13 -17.16 -3.30
N ASP A 96 2.60 -17.75 -4.37
CA ASP A 96 3.12 -17.60 -5.73
C ASP A 96 2.19 -16.71 -6.54
N GLY A 97 2.76 -15.73 -7.23
CA GLY A 97 2.03 -14.76 -8.05
C GLY A 97 1.35 -13.63 -7.29
N LEU A 98 1.27 -13.69 -5.95
CA LEU A 98 0.69 -12.67 -5.07
C LEU A 98 -0.74 -12.23 -5.45
N LYS A 99 -1.52 -13.16 -6.02
CA LYS A 99 -2.92 -12.90 -6.41
C LYS A 99 -3.79 -12.75 -5.18
N PRO A 100 -4.54 -11.64 -5.02
CA PRO A 100 -5.51 -11.50 -3.94
C PRO A 100 -6.55 -12.63 -3.97
N LEU A 101 -6.96 -13.11 -2.79
CA LEU A 101 -7.98 -14.14 -2.59
C LEU A 101 -9.16 -13.59 -1.79
N LYS A 102 -8.86 -12.79 -0.77
CA LYS A 102 -9.84 -12.12 0.07
C LYS A 102 -9.25 -10.82 0.60
N PHE A 103 -10.09 -9.82 0.75
CA PHE A 103 -9.75 -8.56 1.41
C PHE A 103 -10.86 -8.16 2.39
N THR A 104 -10.48 -7.57 3.51
CA THR A 104 -11.40 -6.90 4.42
C THR A 104 -10.85 -5.54 4.83
N ARG A 105 -11.75 -4.57 4.95
CA ARG A 105 -11.49 -3.23 5.47
C ARG A 105 -12.50 -2.90 6.55
N ASP A 106 -12.04 -2.34 7.66
CA ASP A 106 -12.88 -1.69 8.67
C ASP A 106 -12.24 -0.34 9.01
N THR A 107 -12.89 0.74 8.57
CA THR A 107 -12.38 2.11 8.62
C THR A 107 -13.31 2.99 9.45
N TYR A 108 -12.72 3.80 10.33
CA TYR A 108 -13.36 4.92 11.01
C TYR A 108 -12.52 6.17 10.85
N GLU A 109 -13.06 7.21 10.22
CA GLU A 109 -12.39 8.49 9.95
C GLU A 109 -13.30 9.66 10.32
N GLY A 110 -13.09 10.26 11.49
CA GLY A 110 -13.80 11.48 11.92
C GLY A 110 -15.33 11.39 11.90
N GLY A 111 -15.90 10.19 12.11
CA GLY A 111 -17.34 9.91 12.04
C GLY A 111 -17.81 9.22 10.75
N TYR A 112 -16.96 9.16 9.72
CA TYR A 112 -17.19 8.30 8.58
C TYR A 112 -16.81 6.86 8.89
N GLU A 113 -17.65 5.90 8.53
CA GLU A 113 -17.38 4.46 8.64
C GLU A 113 -17.47 3.79 7.27
N ALA A 114 -16.53 2.91 6.98
CA ALA A 114 -16.57 2.04 5.81
C ALA A 114 -16.12 0.62 6.15
N LYS A 115 -16.81 -0.38 5.60
CA LYS A 115 -16.47 -1.81 5.74
C LYS A 115 -16.60 -2.48 4.39
N ASN A 116 -15.51 -3.11 3.95
CA ASN A 116 -15.50 -3.84 2.70
C ASN A 116 -15.12 -5.29 2.96
N THR A 117 -15.75 -6.20 2.26
CA THR A 117 -15.34 -7.61 2.15
C THR A 117 -15.32 -7.98 0.68
N TYR A 118 -14.17 -8.40 0.19
CA TYR A 118 -13.97 -8.87 -1.18
C TYR A 118 -13.59 -10.34 -1.17
N ILE A 119 -14.20 -11.10 -2.07
CA ILE A 119 -13.77 -12.45 -2.45
C ILE A 119 -13.41 -12.42 -3.94
N TYR A 120 -12.17 -12.76 -4.25
CA TYR A 120 -11.66 -12.74 -5.62
C TYR A 120 -11.90 -14.10 -6.27
N ASP A 121 -12.69 -14.13 -7.34
CA ASP A 121 -12.85 -15.32 -8.18
C ASP A 121 -12.02 -15.18 -9.46
N TRP A 122 -10.90 -15.88 -9.48
CA TRP A 122 -9.98 -15.92 -10.60
C TRP A 122 -10.29 -17.08 -11.57
N ASN A 123 -11.18 -18.00 -11.21
CA ASN A 123 -11.44 -19.23 -11.94
C ASN A 123 -12.69 -19.12 -12.84
N ASP A 124 -13.48 -18.06 -12.69
CA ASP A 124 -14.61 -17.82 -13.57
C ASP A 124 -14.13 -17.50 -15.00
N ALA A 125 -15.01 -17.73 -15.99
CA ALA A 125 -14.80 -17.32 -17.37
C ALA A 125 -14.58 -15.80 -17.50
N GLU A 126 -15.21 -15.01 -16.63
CA GLU A 126 -15.02 -13.57 -16.45
C GLU A 126 -14.59 -13.31 -15.01
N PRO A 127 -13.27 -13.28 -14.71
CA PRO A 127 -12.79 -13.07 -13.36
C PRO A 127 -13.35 -11.79 -12.73
N HIS A 128 -13.79 -11.88 -11.46
CA HIS A 128 -14.45 -10.78 -10.76
C HIS A 128 -14.23 -10.83 -9.24
N ILE A 129 -14.55 -9.73 -8.59
CA ILE A 129 -14.62 -9.63 -7.12
C ILE A 129 -16.09 -9.69 -6.74
N LEU A 130 -16.45 -10.61 -5.84
CA LEU A 130 -17.69 -10.54 -5.09
C LEU A 130 -17.46 -9.56 -3.94
N ALA A 131 -18.08 -8.38 -4.01
CA ALA A 131 -17.85 -7.28 -3.11
C ALA A 131 -19.11 -6.99 -2.27
N ASP A 132 -18.94 -7.03 -0.94
CA ASP A 132 -19.88 -6.47 0.03
C ASP A 132 -19.24 -5.20 0.59
N VAL A 133 -19.85 -4.05 0.33
CA VAL A 133 -19.36 -2.73 0.73
C VAL A 133 -20.40 -1.99 1.56
N TYR A 134 -19.96 -1.45 2.67
CA TYR A 134 -20.77 -0.60 3.55
C TYR A 134 -20.08 0.75 3.74
N SER A 135 -20.85 1.81 3.74
CA SER A 135 -20.41 3.09 4.28
C SER A 135 -21.54 3.77 5.04
N SER A 136 -21.18 4.55 6.05
CA SER A 136 -22.15 5.33 6.85
C SER A 136 -22.95 6.34 6.01
N LYS A 137 -22.42 6.72 4.83
CA LYS A 137 -23.09 7.65 3.91
C LYS A 137 -24.05 6.97 2.93
N ARG A 138 -23.75 5.71 2.50
CA ARG A 138 -24.47 5.04 1.41
C ARG A 138 -25.15 3.73 1.82
N GLY A 139 -24.89 3.23 3.04
CA GLY A 139 -25.39 1.93 3.51
C GLY A 139 -24.64 0.74 2.91
N MET A 140 -25.27 -0.43 2.94
CA MET A 140 -24.72 -1.69 2.43
C MET A 140 -25.06 -1.88 0.95
N LYS A 141 -24.10 -2.37 0.17
CA LYS A 141 -24.25 -2.75 -1.23
C LYS A 141 -23.45 -4.01 -1.51
N SER A 142 -24.07 -4.99 -2.20
CA SER A 142 -23.38 -6.17 -2.74
C SER A 142 -23.31 -6.05 -4.25
N MET A 143 -22.17 -6.42 -4.84
CA MET A 143 -21.95 -6.28 -6.28
C MET A 143 -20.81 -7.18 -6.77
N GLU A 144 -20.75 -7.36 -8.07
CA GLU A 144 -19.61 -7.93 -8.77
C GLU A 144 -18.79 -6.81 -9.41
N ILE A 145 -17.45 -6.87 -9.25
CA ILE A 145 -16.51 -5.90 -9.82
C ILE A 145 -15.59 -6.68 -10.76
N PRO A 146 -15.55 -6.36 -12.07
CA PRO A 146 -14.65 -7.05 -13.01
C PRO A 146 -13.18 -6.95 -12.60
N LEU A 147 -12.44 -8.05 -12.74
CA LEU A 147 -11.02 -8.13 -12.48
C LEU A 147 -10.21 -7.97 -13.76
N THR A 148 -9.05 -7.33 -13.63
CA THR A 148 -7.96 -7.44 -14.60
C THR A 148 -6.80 -8.22 -13.96
N PRO A 149 -5.86 -8.78 -14.74
CA PRO A 149 -4.71 -9.50 -14.20
C PRO A 149 -3.85 -8.71 -13.20
N CYS A 150 -4.00 -7.37 -13.20
CA CYS A 150 -3.22 -6.43 -12.37
C CYS A 150 -4.06 -5.78 -11.27
N THR A 151 -5.20 -6.35 -10.90
CA THR A 151 -6.07 -5.79 -9.86
C THR A 151 -5.67 -6.32 -8.49
N PHE A 152 -5.38 -5.41 -7.57
CA PHE A 152 -5.01 -5.70 -6.19
C PHE A 152 -5.92 -4.96 -5.21
N ASP A 153 -5.97 -5.42 -3.97
CA ASP A 153 -6.33 -4.59 -2.83
C ASP A 153 -5.08 -3.86 -2.28
N LEU A 154 -5.27 -2.94 -1.36
CA LEU A 154 -4.18 -2.09 -0.86
C LEU A 154 -3.03 -2.88 -0.18
N PRO A 155 -3.27 -3.84 0.75
CA PRO A 155 -2.19 -4.63 1.32
C PRO A 155 -1.50 -5.56 0.31
N ALA A 156 -2.23 -6.20 -0.59
CA ALA A 156 -1.63 -7.05 -1.63
C ALA A 156 -0.77 -6.21 -2.59
N LEU A 157 -1.24 -5.02 -2.98
CA LEU A 157 -0.48 -4.07 -3.80
C LEU A 157 0.82 -3.64 -3.12
N PHE A 158 0.78 -3.35 -1.81
CA PHE A 158 1.94 -2.99 -1.02
C PHE A 158 3.04 -4.07 -1.09
N PHE A 159 2.70 -5.35 -0.94
CA PHE A 159 3.65 -6.46 -1.04
C PHE A 159 4.06 -6.74 -2.49
N PHE A 160 3.15 -6.64 -3.45
CA PHE A 160 3.46 -6.78 -4.86
C PHE A 160 4.48 -5.73 -5.34
N ALA A 161 4.30 -4.47 -4.96
CA ALA A 161 5.18 -3.37 -5.34
C ALA A 161 6.64 -3.55 -4.86
N ARG A 162 6.88 -4.28 -3.77
CA ARG A 162 8.22 -4.60 -3.28
C ARG A 162 8.99 -5.56 -4.19
N ASN A 163 8.31 -6.23 -5.12
CA ASN A 163 8.91 -7.11 -6.10
C ASN A 163 9.05 -6.45 -7.48
N MET A 164 8.77 -5.15 -7.62
CA MET A 164 9.01 -4.41 -8.86
C MET A 164 10.48 -4.54 -9.30
N ASP A 165 10.69 -4.71 -10.60
CA ASP A 165 12.02 -4.80 -11.17
C ASP A 165 12.57 -3.40 -11.49
N PHE A 166 13.13 -2.76 -10.48
CA PHE A 166 13.70 -1.40 -10.60
C PHE A 166 14.93 -1.32 -11.52
N ASP A 167 15.44 -2.47 -12.02
CA ASP A 167 16.56 -2.48 -12.96
C ASP A 167 16.09 -2.34 -14.42
N VAL A 168 14.80 -2.69 -14.71
CA VAL A 168 14.19 -2.54 -16.04
C VAL A 168 13.15 -1.43 -16.12
N ILE A 169 12.70 -0.90 -14.97
CA ILE A 169 11.77 0.23 -14.90
C ILE A 169 12.52 1.51 -15.29
N GLU A 170 12.06 2.19 -16.33
CA GLU A 170 12.64 3.43 -16.83
C GLU A 170 12.21 4.62 -15.94
N PRO A 171 13.17 5.45 -15.45
CA PRO A 171 12.83 6.66 -14.69
C PRO A 171 11.92 7.61 -15.49
N GLY A 172 10.93 8.19 -14.82
CA GLY A 172 9.97 9.13 -15.38
C GLY A 172 8.83 8.51 -16.19
N LYS A 173 8.90 7.22 -16.54
CA LYS A 173 7.83 6.52 -17.25
C LYS A 173 6.72 6.06 -16.30
N LYS A 174 5.46 6.18 -16.73
CA LYS A 174 4.29 5.71 -16.00
C LYS A 174 4.08 4.22 -16.24
N TYR A 175 3.97 3.46 -15.15
CA TYR A 175 3.67 2.03 -15.17
C TYR A 175 2.33 1.79 -14.51
N PRO A 176 1.35 1.21 -15.24
CA PRO A 176 -0.01 1.07 -14.74
C PRO A 176 -0.13 -0.06 -13.73
N MET A 177 -1.06 0.14 -12.79
CA MET A 177 -1.60 -0.88 -11.90
C MET A 177 -3.06 -0.57 -11.64
N THR A 178 -3.82 -1.56 -11.22
CA THR A 178 -5.20 -1.37 -10.81
C THR A 178 -5.39 -1.77 -9.35
N PHE A 179 -6.23 -1.04 -8.66
CA PHE A 179 -6.51 -1.32 -7.28
C PHE A 179 -8.01 -1.15 -6.96
N ALA A 180 -8.55 -2.14 -6.26
CA ALA A 180 -9.95 -2.18 -5.87
C ALA A 180 -10.13 -1.59 -4.47
N ILE A 181 -11.05 -0.64 -4.33
CA ILE A 181 -11.53 -0.13 -3.05
C ILE A 181 -12.97 0.34 -3.18
N ASP A 182 -13.74 0.23 -2.13
CA ASP A 182 -15.17 0.53 -2.09
C ASP A 182 -15.94 -0.21 -3.21
N ASP A 183 -16.60 0.48 -4.11
CA ASP A 183 -17.43 -0.09 -5.14
C ASP A 183 -16.83 0.02 -6.56
N ASP A 184 -15.51 0.20 -6.68
CA ASP A 184 -14.86 0.42 -7.98
C ASP A 184 -13.41 -0.11 -8.05
N VAL A 185 -12.87 -0.16 -9.27
CA VAL A 185 -11.47 -0.45 -9.58
C VAL A 185 -10.85 0.80 -10.20
N PHE A 186 -9.77 1.25 -9.60
CA PHE A 186 -9.08 2.48 -9.99
C PHE A 186 -7.77 2.17 -10.72
N ASN A 187 -7.56 2.87 -11.84
CA ASN A 187 -6.28 2.86 -12.53
C ASN A 187 -5.32 3.81 -11.84
N VAL A 188 -4.25 3.25 -11.30
CA VAL A 188 -3.16 3.99 -10.68
C VAL A 188 -1.88 3.77 -11.48
N TYR A 189 -0.82 4.54 -11.19
CA TYR A 189 0.48 4.34 -11.83
C TYR A 189 1.61 4.57 -10.85
N PHE A 190 2.75 3.95 -11.16
CA PHE A 190 4.02 4.23 -10.54
C PHE A 190 4.94 4.97 -11.50
N ILE A 191 5.74 5.89 -10.94
CA ILE A 191 6.83 6.58 -11.65
C ILE A 191 8.09 6.42 -10.82
N LEU A 192 9.12 5.78 -11.38
CA LEU A 192 10.44 5.72 -10.75
C LEU A 192 11.15 7.07 -10.90
N TYR A 193 11.63 7.64 -9.78
CA TYR A 193 12.47 8.85 -9.80
C TYR A 193 13.97 8.52 -9.73
N GLY A 194 14.35 7.42 -9.10
CA GLY A 194 15.73 6.97 -9.00
C GLY A 194 16.15 6.59 -7.60
N ARG A 195 17.47 6.58 -7.37
CA ARG A 195 18.08 6.21 -6.11
C ARG A 195 18.61 7.43 -5.37
N GLU A 196 18.36 7.50 -4.08
CA GLU A 196 18.89 8.54 -3.21
C GLU A 196 19.10 8.02 -1.79
N THR A 197 19.74 8.83 -0.96
CA THR A 197 19.97 8.52 0.45
C THR A 197 19.17 9.48 1.31
N VAL A 198 18.32 8.93 2.18
CA VAL A 198 17.45 9.72 3.06
C VAL A 198 17.77 9.47 4.53
N LYS A 199 17.54 10.47 5.38
CA LYS A 199 17.62 10.34 6.84
C LYS A 199 16.22 10.05 7.37
N VAL A 200 16.02 8.85 7.91
CA VAL A 200 14.76 8.43 8.53
C VAL A 200 14.91 8.51 10.05
N LYS A 201 14.07 9.32 10.69
CA LYS A 201 14.09 9.48 12.16
C LYS A 201 13.72 8.15 12.82
N GLY A 202 14.59 7.65 13.67
CA GLY A 202 14.47 6.35 14.35
C GLY A 202 15.30 5.24 13.71
N LEU A 203 15.53 5.24 12.39
CA LEU A 203 16.34 4.24 11.69
C LEU A 203 17.76 4.70 11.39
N GLY A 204 17.97 5.97 11.03
CA GLY A 204 19.26 6.47 10.59
C GLY A 204 19.27 6.91 9.13
N THR A 205 20.43 6.84 8.48
CA THR A 205 20.63 7.18 7.07
C THR A 205 20.50 5.90 6.22
N VAL A 206 19.61 5.91 5.24
CA VAL A 206 19.21 4.73 4.46
C VAL A 206 19.37 5.02 2.97
N ARG A 207 20.01 4.10 2.23
CA ARG A 207 19.97 4.11 0.75
C ARG A 207 18.59 3.67 0.32
N THR A 208 17.98 4.42 -0.59
CA THR A 208 16.60 4.19 -1.01
C THR A 208 16.42 4.30 -2.52
N ILE A 209 15.35 3.70 -2.99
CA ILE A 209 14.75 3.91 -4.30
C ILE A 209 13.50 4.76 -4.07
N LYS A 210 13.40 5.90 -4.76
CA LYS A 210 12.27 6.81 -4.71
C LYS A 210 11.37 6.60 -5.90
N PHE A 211 10.09 6.48 -5.65
CA PHE A 211 9.07 6.47 -6.68
C PHE A 211 7.81 7.22 -6.23
N ALA A 212 6.97 7.58 -7.18
CA ALA A 212 5.65 8.12 -6.94
C ALA A 212 4.58 7.07 -7.23
N ALA A 213 3.50 7.12 -6.46
CA ALA A 213 2.26 6.39 -6.74
C ALA A 213 1.11 7.39 -6.81
N LYS A 214 0.25 7.27 -7.84
CA LYS A 214 -0.93 8.12 -7.96
C LYS A 214 -1.85 7.88 -6.79
N LEU A 215 -2.27 8.96 -6.12
CA LEU A 215 -3.34 8.94 -5.14
C LEU A 215 -4.70 9.02 -5.83
N LEU A 216 -5.69 8.37 -5.22
CA LEU A 216 -7.08 8.53 -5.62
C LEU A 216 -7.62 9.83 -5.02
N GLU A 217 -8.33 10.61 -5.83
CA GLU A 217 -9.05 11.76 -5.33
C GLU A 217 -10.15 11.31 -4.36
N GLY A 218 -10.22 11.95 -3.19
CA GLY A 218 -11.17 11.59 -2.15
C GLY A 218 -11.36 12.70 -1.12
N GLU A 219 -11.96 12.38 0.01
CA GLU A 219 -12.20 13.35 1.09
C GLU A 219 -10.91 13.85 1.77
N VAL A 220 -9.82 13.09 1.64
CA VAL A 220 -8.55 13.35 2.35
C VAL A 220 -7.43 13.74 1.39
N PHE A 221 -7.38 13.19 0.17
CA PHE A 221 -6.29 13.38 -0.77
C PHE A 221 -6.66 14.34 -1.91
N LYS A 222 -5.66 15.13 -2.35
CA LYS A 222 -5.75 15.87 -3.60
C LYS A 222 -5.44 14.93 -4.76
N GLY A 223 -6.38 14.70 -5.67
CA GLY A 223 -6.25 13.76 -6.78
C GLY A 223 -5.23 14.13 -7.86
N GLU A 224 -4.62 15.32 -7.81
CA GLU A 224 -3.63 15.78 -8.79
C GLU A 224 -2.18 15.57 -8.36
N GLU A 225 -1.93 15.25 -7.07
CA GLU A 225 -0.59 15.09 -6.54
C GLU A 225 -0.33 13.62 -6.20
N ASP A 226 0.87 13.13 -6.50
CA ASP A 226 1.27 11.75 -6.27
C ASP A 226 1.82 11.57 -4.85
N MET A 227 1.61 10.40 -4.27
CA MET A 227 2.29 9.99 -3.05
C MET A 227 3.73 9.62 -3.39
N LEU A 228 4.69 10.21 -2.67
CA LEU A 228 6.10 9.85 -2.76
C LEU A 228 6.41 8.71 -1.79
N ILE A 229 7.16 7.72 -2.26
CA ILE A 229 7.51 6.53 -1.48
C ILE A 229 9.00 6.26 -1.62
N TRP A 230 9.67 5.96 -0.51
CA TRP A 230 11.06 5.54 -0.46
C TRP A 230 11.14 4.13 0.11
N VAL A 231 11.60 3.20 -0.71
CA VAL A 231 11.90 1.83 -0.27
C VAL A 231 13.39 1.63 -0.14
N THR A 232 13.82 0.71 0.71
CA THR A 232 15.25 0.38 0.86
C THR A 232 15.85 -0.11 -0.45
N ASP A 233 17.06 0.38 -0.78
CA ASP A 233 17.84 -0.12 -1.92
C ASP A 233 18.67 -1.35 -1.50
N ASP A 234 17.95 -2.41 -1.10
CA ASP A 234 18.44 -3.74 -0.77
C ASP A 234 17.40 -4.80 -1.18
N MET A 235 17.64 -6.06 -0.85
CA MET A 235 16.77 -7.17 -1.24
C MET A 235 15.39 -7.16 -0.54
N ASN A 236 15.23 -6.46 0.59
CA ASN A 236 13.96 -6.41 1.32
C ASN A 236 12.97 -5.41 0.73
N ARG A 237 13.45 -4.33 0.08
CA ARG A 237 12.59 -3.28 -0.49
C ARG A 237 11.58 -2.72 0.54
N LEU A 238 12.03 -2.49 1.80
CA LEU A 238 11.17 -1.99 2.85
C LEU A 238 10.74 -0.55 2.59
N PRO A 239 9.47 -0.19 2.66
CA PRO A 239 9.04 1.20 2.63
C PRO A 239 9.43 1.88 3.94
N VAL A 240 10.44 2.74 3.89
CA VAL A 240 10.99 3.42 5.09
C VAL A 240 10.42 4.81 5.29
N LEU A 241 9.90 5.40 4.23
CA LEU A 241 9.31 6.74 4.24
C LEU A 241 8.25 6.83 3.14
N PHE A 242 7.14 7.49 3.42
CA PHE A 242 6.19 7.97 2.42
C PHE A 242 5.69 9.36 2.78
N GLU A 243 5.33 10.13 1.77
CA GLU A 243 4.78 11.48 1.89
C GLU A 243 3.57 11.60 0.97
N ALA A 244 2.44 11.97 1.54
CA ALA A 244 1.17 12.09 0.84
C ALA A 244 0.62 13.51 1.02
N PRO A 245 0.40 14.25 -0.07
CA PRO A 245 -0.30 15.52 -0.03
C PRO A 245 -1.77 15.29 0.35
N LEU A 246 -2.27 16.04 1.32
CA LEU A 246 -3.65 16.03 1.72
C LEU A 246 -4.36 17.29 1.17
N LEU A 247 -5.70 17.33 1.20
CA LEU A 247 -6.46 18.54 0.89
C LEU A 247 -5.97 19.74 1.70
N VAL A 248 -5.56 19.46 2.95
CA VAL A 248 -4.96 20.45 3.85
C VAL A 248 -3.70 19.84 4.46
N GLY A 249 -2.52 20.39 4.12
CA GLY A 249 -1.24 19.96 4.66
C GLY A 249 -0.68 18.69 4.01
N THR A 250 0.23 18.03 4.71
CA THR A 250 0.94 16.83 4.25
C THR A 250 0.98 15.79 5.36
N ALA A 251 0.72 14.53 5.01
CA ALA A 251 0.96 13.39 5.87
C ALA A 251 2.27 12.70 5.47
N THR A 252 3.09 12.38 6.45
CA THR A 252 4.34 11.63 6.27
C THR A 252 4.29 10.39 7.15
N GLY A 253 4.55 9.22 6.57
CA GLY A 253 4.75 7.99 7.32
C GLY A 253 6.21 7.60 7.30
N ARG A 254 6.80 7.34 8.47
CA ARG A 254 8.17 6.86 8.59
C ARG A 254 8.22 5.55 9.36
N MET A 255 8.97 4.58 8.85
CA MET A 255 9.23 3.34 9.57
C MET A 255 10.10 3.63 10.79
N THR A 256 9.73 3.04 11.93
CA THR A 256 10.43 3.22 13.21
C THR A 256 11.02 1.93 13.76
N ASP A 257 10.40 0.80 13.41
CA ASP A 257 10.85 -0.54 13.81
C ASP A 257 10.46 -1.57 12.76
N TYR A 258 11.18 -2.70 12.75
CA TYR A 258 10.93 -3.82 11.84
C TYR A 258 11.43 -5.12 12.47
N GLY A 259 10.87 -6.25 12.01
CA GLY A 259 11.29 -7.59 12.43
C GLY A 259 10.98 -8.63 11.37
N GLY A 260 11.56 -9.83 11.51
CA GLY A 260 11.25 -10.97 10.67
C GLY A 260 11.69 -10.87 9.19
N LEU A 261 12.63 -9.98 8.87
CA LEU A 261 13.09 -9.77 7.49
C LEU A 261 13.64 -11.05 6.86
N LYS A 262 13.43 -11.18 5.56
CA LYS A 262 13.98 -12.30 4.78
C LYS A 262 15.47 -12.16 4.55
N TYR A 263 15.94 -10.95 4.27
CA TYR A 263 17.33 -10.63 3.95
C TYR A 263 17.93 -9.66 4.99
N PRO A 264 19.26 -9.54 5.08
CA PRO A 264 19.90 -8.51 5.89
C PRO A 264 19.43 -7.10 5.47
N PHE A 265 19.36 -6.17 6.42
CA PHE A 265 19.05 -4.77 6.15
C PHE A 265 20.33 -4.03 5.72
N ASP A 266 20.74 -4.23 4.47
CA ASP A 266 22.02 -3.73 3.94
C ASP A 266 21.95 -2.27 3.46
N ALA A 267 20.75 -1.71 3.33
CA ALA A 267 20.55 -0.33 2.90
C ALA A 267 20.95 0.71 3.97
N LEU A 268 21.10 0.31 5.24
CA LEU A 268 21.50 1.20 6.33
C LEU A 268 22.95 1.65 6.15
N VAL A 269 23.15 2.97 6.00
CA VAL A 269 24.49 3.55 5.90
C VAL A 269 25.13 3.57 7.28
N LYS A 270 26.12 2.70 7.52
CA LYS A 270 26.90 2.73 8.75
C LYS A 270 27.73 4.01 8.75
N ASN A 271 27.44 4.94 9.63
CA ASN A 271 28.35 6.04 9.90
C ASN A 271 29.69 5.42 10.39
N LYS A 272 30.74 5.53 9.60
CA LYS A 272 32.08 5.29 10.15
C LYS A 272 32.21 6.27 11.32
N ARG A 273 32.16 5.77 12.56
CA ARG A 273 32.57 6.55 13.74
C ARG A 273 34.00 7.00 13.47
N ARG A 274 34.21 8.31 13.33
CA ARG A 274 35.53 8.93 13.37
C ARG A 274 36.11 8.81 14.76
#